data_b5d1153bdbfc3a144ffaa507f4c57691
#
_entry.id   b5d1153bdbfc3a144ffaa507f4c57691
#
_cell.length_a   1.000
_cell.length_b   1.000
_cell.length_c   1.000
_cell.angle_alpha   90.00
_cell.angle_beta   90.00
_cell.angle_gamma   90.00
#
_symmetry.space_group_name_H-M   'P 1'
#
loop_
_entity.id
_entity.type
_entity.pdbx_description
1 polymer ?
#
loop_
_entity_poly.entity_id
_entity_poly.type
_entity_poly.pdbx_seq_one_letter_code
_entity_poly.pdbx_strand_id
1 'polypeptide(L)'
;MQEVKRPKRPLIFYYVVMILVILLFNCIVVPYIAGKAISDVDYGTFMTMTENGEIGKVQLQRNQIIFTSKDESSIYRTGVMDDPGLVDRLHASGVAFTSEIVEETSPLASLLLSWLLPLGIFVLLGQFMSKKLMDKAGGGAGSMMFNMGKSNAKVYVKSSDGIRFSDVEGVDEAEENLQEIVDYLENPEKYREIGASMPKGVLLVGPPGTGKTMLAKAVAGEANVHFFSMSGSEFVEMFVGMGASKVRDLFRQAKEKAPCIVFIDEIDAIGQKRSGGQYGGNDEREQTLNQLLTEMDGFDGSSGVIILAATNRPESLDPALTRPGRFDRRVPVELPDLKGREAILKVHAKKIKVADDVDFLQVARMASGASGAELANIVNEAALRAVRDGRAFATQADLEESIEVVIAGYQKKNAILTDQEKKIVAYHEIGHALVAAKQTNSAPVQKITIIPRTSGALGYTLQVENSDHYLMNKQELENKIATYTGGRAAEELVFGSVTTGAANDIEQATKLARSMITRYGMSEDFDMVAMETVTNQYLGGDTSLVCSAETQSRIDEQVVALVRKQHEKALGILTDNRAKLDELAAYLYEHETITGEEFMQILNAA
;
A
#
# COMPACT_ATOMS: atom_id res chain seq x y z
N MET A 1 -0.73 29.18 -15.39
CA MET A 1 -1.53 29.38 -14.16
C MET A 1 -2.58 28.29 -14.13
N GLN A 2 -2.39 27.24 -13.32
CA GLN A 2 -3.37 26.17 -13.12
C GLN A 2 -4.27 26.57 -11.96
N GLU A 3 -5.57 26.60 -12.20
CA GLU A 3 -6.59 26.85 -11.18
C GLU A 3 -6.58 25.73 -10.14
N VAL A 4 -6.24 26.08 -8.90
CA VAL A 4 -6.35 25.18 -7.75
C VAL A 4 -7.83 25.00 -7.42
N LYS A 5 -8.45 23.89 -7.80
CA LYS A 5 -9.82 23.54 -7.39
C LYS A 5 -9.85 23.35 -5.88
N ARG A 6 -10.58 24.22 -5.19
CA ARG A 6 -10.85 24.07 -3.74
C ARG A 6 -11.52 22.73 -3.47
N PRO A 7 -11.15 22.00 -2.40
CA PRO A 7 -11.78 20.73 -2.06
C PRO A 7 -13.26 20.96 -1.77
N LYS A 8 -14.14 20.24 -2.46
CA LYS A 8 -15.59 20.22 -2.18
C LYS A 8 -15.80 19.59 -0.81
N ARG A 9 -16.45 20.33 0.10
CA ARG A 9 -16.78 19.82 1.44
C ARG A 9 -17.68 18.58 1.31
N PRO A 10 -17.48 17.51 2.10
CA PRO A 10 -18.29 16.29 1.99
C PRO A 10 -19.76 16.57 2.32
N LEU A 11 -20.67 15.84 1.68
CA LEU A 11 -22.12 16.00 1.79
C LEU A 11 -22.61 15.95 3.25
N ILE A 12 -21.95 15.15 4.08
CA ILE A 12 -22.15 15.06 5.53
C ILE A 12 -22.08 16.43 6.23
N PHE A 13 -21.20 17.33 5.79
CA PHE A 13 -21.09 18.68 6.36
C PHE A 13 -22.38 19.48 6.21
N TYR A 14 -23.05 19.36 5.07
CA TYR A 14 -24.32 20.07 4.84
C TYR A 14 -25.47 19.48 5.66
N TYR A 15 -25.50 18.16 5.87
CA TYR A 15 -26.46 17.51 6.75
C TYR A 15 -26.25 17.91 8.22
N VAL A 16 -25.02 17.95 8.69
CA VAL A 16 -24.70 18.38 10.06
C VAL A 16 -25.09 19.84 10.27
N VAL A 17 -24.79 20.73 9.32
CA VAL A 17 -25.19 22.14 9.39
C VAL A 17 -26.72 22.27 9.39
N MET A 18 -27.45 21.50 8.59
CA MET A 18 -28.91 21.54 8.54
C MET A 18 -29.56 21.04 9.83
N ILE A 19 -29.06 19.94 10.41
CA ILE A 19 -29.51 19.45 11.73
C ILE A 19 -29.26 20.50 12.81
N LEU A 20 -28.11 21.17 12.78
CA LEU A 20 -27.75 22.20 13.73
C LEU A 20 -28.68 23.43 13.60
N VAL A 21 -29.06 23.83 12.39
CA VAL A 21 -30.01 24.91 12.13
C VAL A 21 -31.41 24.55 12.60
N ILE A 22 -31.87 23.32 12.39
CA ILE A 22 -33.18 22.84 12.88
C ILE A 22 -33.19 22.76 14.40
N LEU A 23 -32.13 22.27 15.04
CA LEU A 23 -31.99 22.27 16.49
C LEU A 23 -32.00 23.71 17.07
N LEU A 24 -31.26 24.63 16.44
CA LEU A 24 -31.20 26.02 16.85
C LEU A 24 -32.56 26.72 16.73
N PHE A 25 -33.29 26.44 15.63
CA PHE A 25 -34.64 26.93 15.42
C PHE A 25 -35.62 26.42 16.49
N ASN A 26 -35.60 25.13 16.81
CA ASN A 26 -36.44 24.54 17.84
C ASN A 26 -36.06 25.00 19.27
N CYS A 27 -34.78 25.19 19.56
CA CYS A 27 -34.33 25.61 20.88
C CYS A 27 -34.49 27.10 21.16
N ILE A 28 -34.46 27.96 20.13
CA ILE A 28 -34.45 29.42 20.31
C ILE A 28 -35.75 30.06 19.81
N VAL A 29 -36.19 29.73 18.59
CA VAL A 29 -37.30 30.44 17.93
C VAL A 29 -38.66 29.97 18.46
N VAL A 30 -38.82 28.65 18.66
CA VAL A 30 -40.09 28.11 19.19
C VAL A 30 -40.39 28.59 20.61
N PRO A 31 -39.46 28.56 21.57
CA PRO A 31 -39.68 29.14 22.91
C PRO A 31 -39.90 30.67 22.89
N TYR A 32 -39.20 31.39 22.00
CA TYR A 32 -39.36 32.84 21.89
C TYR A 32 -40.74 33.25 21.33
N ILE A 33 -41.31 32.45 20.41
CA ILE A 33 -42.67 32.68 19.87
C ILE A 33 -43.74 32.21 20.90
N ALA A 34 -43.47 31.15 21.69
CA ALA A 34 -44.37 30.63 22.70
C ALA A 34 -44.38 31.46 24.02
N GLY A 35 -43.43 32.36 24.19
CA GLY A 35 -43.20 33.07 25.45
C GLY A 35 -43.82 34.47 25.53
N LYS A 36 -45.15 34.61 25.58
CA LYS A 36 -45.70 35.63 26.49
C LYS A 36 -45.50 35.09 27.90
N ALA A 37 -44.66 35.76 28.70
CA ALA A 37 -44.24 35.29 30.00
C ALA A 37 -45.48 35.08 30.92
N ILE A 38 -45.81 33.80 31.15
CA ILE A 38 -46.75 33.41 32.19
C ILE A 38 -45.95 33.44 33.51
N SER A 39 -46.35 34.27 34.45
CA SER A 39 -45.72 34.34 35.79
C SER A 39 -46.38 33.35 36.73
N ASP A 40 -45.57 32.50 37.34
CA ASP A 40 -46.05 31.55 38.36
C ASP A 40 -46.24 32.28 39.71
N VAL A 41 -47.40 32.14 40.30
CA VAL A 41 -47.74 32.70 41.59
C VAL A 41 -48.34 31.64 42.54
N ASP A 42 -48.21 31.81 43.83
CA ASP A 42 -48.82 30.89 44.77
C ASP A 42 -50.34 31.09 44.85
N TYR A 43 -51.07 30.08 45.40
CA TYR A 43 -52.52 30.09 45.51
C TYR A 43 -53.03 31.17 46.43
N GLY A 44 -52.28 31.53 47.48
CA GLY A 44 -52.61 32.62 48.39
C GLY A 44 -52.61 33.99 47.73
N THR A 45 -51.61 34.24 46.88
CA THR A 45 -51.54 35.44 46.03
C THR A 45 -52.71 35.51 45.05
N PHE A 46 -53.10 34.42 44.41
CA PHE A 46 -54.28 34.34 43.57
C PHE A 46 -55.56 34.70 44.33
N MET A 47 -55.71 34.21 45.57
CA MET A 47 -56.87 34.51 46.42
C MET A 47 -56.91 35.98 46.78
N THR A 48 -55.78 36.57 47.23
CA THR A 48 -55.67 37.98 47.54
C THR A 48 -55.99 38.87 46.35
N MET A 49 -55.48 38.55 45.18
CA MET A 49 -55.79 39.28 43.92
C MET A 49 -57.28 39.16 43.56
N THR A 50 -57.92 37.99 43.87
CA THR A 50 -59.34 37.78 43.64
C THR A 50 -60.21 38.69 44.55
N GLU A 51 -59.86 38.77 45.84
CA GLU A 51 -60.52 39.58 46.82
C GLU A 51 -60.35 41.08 46.54
N ASN A 52 -59.21 41.50 46.10
CA ASN A 52 -58.91 42.87 45.71
C ASN A 52 -59.52 43.33 44.38
N GLY A 53 -60.13 42.41 43.63
CA GLY A 53 -60.72 42.70 42.30
C GLY A 53 -59.68 43.05 41.20
N GLU A 54 -58.49 42.54 41.35
CA GLU A 54 -57.37 42.76 40.42
C GLU A 54 -57.37 41.77 39.23
N ILE A 55 -58.22 40.74 39.25
CA ILE A 55 -58.32 39.70 38.27
C ILE A 55 -59.38 40.05 37.22
N GLY A 56 -59.04 39.88 35.90
CA GLY A 56 -59.92 40.09 34.77
C GLY A 56 -60.67 38.83 34.34
N LYS A 57 -59.94 37.75 34.02
CA LYS A 57 -60.49 36.47 33.61
C LYS A 57 -59.74 35.33 34.29
N VAL A 58 -60.45 34.24 34.59
CA VAL A 58 -59.91 33.03 35.21
C VAL A 58 -60.26 31.82 34.33
N GLN A 59 -59.30 31.01 34.01
CA GLN A 59 -59.48 29.73 33.35
C GLN A 59 -59.07 28.59 34.27
N LEU A 60 -60.05 27.80 34.67
CA LEU A 60 -59.83 26.61 35.50
C LEU A 60 -59.44 25.43 34.61
N GLN A 61 -58.23 24.94 34.79
CA GLN A 61 -57.76 23.73 34.12
C GLN A 61 -57.57 22.59 35.13
N ARG A 62 -57.41 21.35 34.68
CA ARG A 62 -57.37 20.17 35.55
C ARG A 62 -56.27 20.24 36.64
N ASN A 63 -55.12 20.79 36.34
CA ASN A 63 -53.95 20.82 37.25
C ASN A 63 -53.45 22.23 37.54
N GLN A 64 -54.06 23.25 36.94
CA GLN A 64 -53.61 24.64 37.11
C GLN A 64 -54.77 25.64 36.89
N ILE A 65 -54.64 26.81 37.45
CA ILE A 65 -55.51 27.95 37.24
C ILE A 65 -54.72 29.02 36.53
N ILE A 66 -55.17 29.41 35.34
CA ILE A 66 -54.55 30.52 34.60
C ILE A 66 -55.48 31.72 34.71
N PHE A 67 -54.96 32.89 35.06
CA PHE A 67 -55.73 34.09 35.15
C PHE A 67 -55.00 35.33 34.63
N THR A 68 -55.76 36.33 34.24
CA THR A 68 -55.20 37.57 33.72
C THR A 68 -55.42 38.73 34.74
N SER A 69 -54.53 39.69 34.77
CA SER A 69 -54.75 40.95 35.44
C SER A 69 -55.96 41.68 34.83
N LYS A 70 -56.59 42.61 35.55
CA LYS A 70 -57.79 43.34 35.08
C LYS A 70 -57.55 44.20 33.86
N ASP A 71 -56.28 44.62 33.64
CA ASP A 71 -55.83 45.35 32.41
C ASP A 71 -55.39 44.46 31.30
N GLU A 72 -55.52 43.10 31.41
CA GLU A 72 -55.08 42.08 30.50
C GLU A 72 -53.59 42.14 30.08
N SER A 73 -52.78 42.90 30.80
CA SER A 73 -51.38 43.09 30.48
C SER A 73 -50.49 41.90 30.86
N SER A 74 -50.85 41.19 31.93
CA SER A 74 -50.08 40.10 32.51
C SER A 74 -50.91 38.83 32.67
N ILE A 75 -50.29 37.66 32.42
CA ILE A 75 -50.91 36.35 32.57
C ILE A 75 -50.21 35.63 33.74
N TYR A 76 -51.00 35.13 34.68
CA TYR A 76 -50.53 34.41 35.85
C TYR A 76 -50.99 32.97 35.83
N ARG A 77 -50.25 32.11 36.49
CA ARG A 77 -50.57 30.71 36.67
C ARG A 77 -50.34 30.29 38.12
N THR A 78 -51.31 29.53 38.66
CA THR A 78 -51.14 28.89 39.96
C THR A 78 -51.64 27.45 39.93
N GLY A 79 -51.19 26.66 40.91
CA GLY A 79 -51.67 25.28 41.08
C GLY A 79 -53.10 25.24 41.59
N VAL A 80 -53.85 24.18 41.28
CA VAL A 80 -55.17 23.91 41.78
C VAL A 80 -55.04 23.41 43.23
N MET A 81 -55.81 23.97 44.19
CA MET A 81 -56.03 23.42 45.51
C MET A 81 -57.44 22.92 45.62
N ASP A 82 -57.68 21.96 46.52
CA ASP A 82 -59.03 21.46 46.83
C ASP A 82 -59.81 22.48 47.66
N ASP A 83 -60.49 23.39 46.97
CA ASP A 83 -61.23 24.50 47.56
C ASP A 83 -62.65 24.52 47.02
N PRO A 84 -63.60 23.90 47.76
CA PRO A 84 -65.03 23.86 47.38
C PRO A 84 -65.70 25.22 47.24
N GLY A 85 -65.21 26.25 47.88
CA GLY A 85 -65.75 27.61 47.86
C GLY A 85 -65.17 28.51 46.77
N LEU A 86 -64.24 28.02 45.92
CA LEU A 86 -63.58 28.83 44.90
C LEU A 86 -64.51 29.42 43.87
N VAL A 87 -65.47 28.64 43.36
CA VAL A 87 -66.47 29.07 42.38
C VAL A 87 -67.38 30.14 42.91
N ASP A 88 -67.83 30.00 44.17
CA ASP A 88 -68.71 30.99 44.83
C ASP A 88 -67.98 32.34 45.08
N ARG A 89 -66.69 32.28 45.43
CA ARG A 89 -65.86 33.48 45.56
C ARG A 89 -65.57 34.19 44.27
N LEU A 90 -65.25 33.43 43.21
CA LEU A 90 -65.06 33.99 41.87
C LEU A 90 -66.33 34.64 41.34
N HIS A 91 -67.49 34.03 41.62
CA HIS A 91 -68.78 34.60 41.27
C HIS A 91 -69.13 35.87 42.10
N ALA A 92 -68.84 35.87 43.40
CA ALA A 92 -69.05 37.03 44.27
C ALA A 92 -68.13 38.22 43.92
N SER A 93 -66.90 37.96 43.39
CA SER A 93 -65.97 39.00 42.97
C SER A 93 -66.27 39.54 41.58
N GLY A 94 -67.28 39.00 40.87
CA GLY A 94 -67.67 39.43 39.50
C GLY A 94 -66.67 39.14 38.45
N VAL A 95 -65.72 38.21 38.67
CA VAL A 95 -64.68 37.83 37.74
C VAL A 95 -65.23 36.83 36.69
N ALA A 96 -64.96 37.01 35.42
CA ALA A 96 -65.36 36.09 34.39
C ALA A 96 -64.49 34.83 34.51
N PHE A 97 -65.10 33.67 34.75
CA PHE A 97 -64.38 32.39 34.81
C PHE A 97 -64.98 31.36 33.90
N THR A 98 -64.06 30.50 33.27
CA THR A 98 -64.40 29.44 32.39
C THR A 98 -63.66 28.16 32.79
N SER A 99 -64.31 27.01 32.53
CA SER A 99 -63.63 25.71 32.61
C SER A 99 -63.14 25.33 31.22
N GLU A 100 -62.02 24.63 31.17
CA GLU A 100 -61.45 24.13 29.90
C GLU A 100 -62.40 23.09 29.29
N ILE A 101 -62.85 23.34 28.08
CA ILE A 101 -63.55 22.34 27.26
C ILE A 101 -62.44 21.56 26.54
N VAL A 102 -62.15 20.35 27.01
CA VAL A 102 -61.16 19.48 26.38
C VAL A 102 -61.79 18.97 25.09
N GLU A 103 -61.50 19.60 23.96
CA GLU A 103 -61.66 18.97 22.65
C GLU A 103 -60.62 17.88 22.51
N GLU A 104 -61.00 16.60 22.54
CA GLU A 104 -60.13 15.46 22.24
C GLU A 104 -59.70 15.55 20.77
N THR A 105 -58.61 16.22 20.50
CA THR A 105 -57.92 16.09 19.25
C THR A 105 -57.46 14.67 19.11
N SER A 106 -57.92 13.94 18.10
CA SER A 106 -57.56 12.55 17.82
C SER A 106 -56.02 12.41 17.89
N PRO A 107 -55.48 11.45 18.69
CA PRO A 107 -54.03 11.21 18.75
C PRO A 107 -53.42 10.93 17.37
N LEU A 108 -54.18 10.40 16.45
CA LEU A 108 -53.80 10.20 15.04
C LEU A 108 -53.63 11.52 14.28
N ALA A 109 -54.45 12.53 14.51
CA ALA A 109 -54.35 13.82 13.85
C ALA A 109 -53.11 14.60 14.31
N SER A 110 -52.78 14.54 15.61
CA SER A 110 -51.60 15.19 16.16
C SER A 110 -50.31 14.50 15.66
N LEU A 111 -50.28 13.17 15.52
CA LEU A 111 -49.15 12.40 15.01
C LEU A 111 -48.95 12.64 13.49
N LEU A 112 -50.06 12.73 12.73
CA LEU A 112 -50.02 13.10 11.31
C LEU A 112 -49.48 14.51 11.07
N LEU A 113 -49.90 15.48 11.86
CA LEU A 113 -49.46 16.87 11.70
C LEU A 113 -48.01 17.10 12.15
N SER A 114 -47.63 16.46 13.25
CA SER A 114 -46.29 16.66 13.84
C SER A 114 -45.19 15.90 13.11
N TRP A 115 -45.49 14.77 12.46
CA TRP A 115 -44.50 13.93 11.81
C TRP A 115 -44.62 13.84 10.28
N LEU A 116 -45.82 13.67 9.75
CA LEU A 116 -46.03 13.49 8.29
C LEU A 116 -45.98 14.81 7.51
N LEU A 117 -46.41 15.91 8.09
CA LEU A 117 -46.37 17.21 7.41
C LEU A 117 -44.93 17.72 7.22
N PRO A 118 -44.01 17.67 8.23
CA PRO A 118 -42.61 17.99 8.04
C PRO A 118 -41.89 17.03 7.08
N LEU A 119 -42.25 15.72 7.15
CA LEU A 119 -41.67 14.73 6.24
C LEU A 119 -42.11 14.98 4.79
N GLY A 120 -43.38 15.31 4.57
CA GLY A 120 -43.92 15.65 3.26
C GLY A 120 -43.29 16.92 2.67
N ILE A 121 -43.13 17.96 3.48
CA ILE A 121 -42.42 19.18 3.08
C ILE A 121 -40.97 18.87 2.74
N PHE A 122 -40.33 17.99 3.51
CA PHE A 122 -38.93 17.56 3.27
C PHE A 122 -38.78 16.80 1.94
N VAL A 123 -39.71 15.91 1.62
CA VAL A 123 -39.72 15.17 0.36
C VAL A 123 -39.98 16.12 -0.82
N LEU A 124 -40.90 17.05 -0.68
CA LEU A 124 -41.21 18.05 -1.74
C LEU A 124 -40.05 19.02 -1.96
N LEU A 125 -39.41 19.52 -0.88
CA LEU A 125 -38.21 20.34 -0.96
C LEU A 125 -37.02 19.56 -1.54
N GLY A 126 -36.86 18.30 -1.15
CA GLY A 126 -35.86 17.40 -1.73
C GLY A 126 -36.04 17.18 -3.23
N GLN A 127 -37.29 16.96 -3.68
CA GLN A 127 -37.61 16.84 -5.11
C GLN A 127 -37.41 18.15 -5.87
N PHE A 128 -37.78 19.28 -5.28
CA PHE A 128 -37.59 20.61 -5.89
C PHE A 128 -36.13 20.99 -6.00
N MET A 129 -35.35 20.73 -4.94
CA MET A 129 -33.88 20.92 -4.97
C MET A 129 -33.19 19.96 -5.92
N SER A 130 -33.61 18.68 -5.99
CA SER A 130 -33.03 17.72 -6.92
C SER A 130 -33.25 18.11 -8.38
N LYS A 131 -34.45 18.61 -8.74
CA LYS A 131 -34.73 19.13 -10.09
C LYS A 131 -33.86 20.33 -10.43
N LYS A 132 -33.69 21.29 -9.50
CA LYS A 132 -32.90 22.51 -9.73
C LYS A 132 -31.36 22.27 -9.70
N LEU A 133 -30.90 21.19 -9.01
CA LEU A 133 -29.51 20.75 -9.05
C LEU A 133 -29.21 19.89 -10.29
N MET A 134 -30.19 19.12 -10.79
CA MET A 134 -30.05 18.32 -12.02
C MET A 134 -29.83 19.18 -13.26
N ASP A 135 -30.47 20.35 -13.33
CA ASP A 135 -30.34 21.27 -14.49
C ASP A 135 -29.01 22.05 -14.50
N LYS A 136 -28.28 22.14 -13.36
CA LYS A 136 -27.01 22.87 -13.24
C LYS A 136 -25.76 22.04 -13.03
N ALA A 137 -25.87 20.76 -12.70
CA ALA A 137 -24.75 19.84 -12.53
C ALA A 137 -25.14 18.51 -13.12
N GLY A 138 -24.76 18.22 -14.34
CA GLY A 138 -25.02 16.94 -15.01
C GLY A 138 -24.56 15.71 -14.20
N GLY A 139 -25.33 15.31 -13.19
CA GLY A 139 -25.03 14.15 -12.34
C GLY A 139 -25.59 14.27 -10.92
N GLY A 140 -26.87 13.95 -10.72
CA GLY A 140 -27.52 13.97 -9.41
C GLY A 140 -27.24 12.74 -8.54
N ALA A 141 -27.55 12.81 -7.24
CA ALA A 141 -27.32 11.78 -6.22
C ALA A 141 -27.87 10.39 -6.56
N GLY A 142 -28.90 10.29 -7.43
CA GLY A 142 -29.36 9.03 -8.01
C GLY A 142 -28.35 8.39 -8.96
N SER A 143 -27.55 9.20 -9.67
CA SER A 143 -26.45 8.74 -10.52
C SER A 143 -25.28 8.17 -9.70
N MET A 144 -25.07 8.63 -8.47
CA MET A 144 -24.04 8.06 -7.60
C MET A 144 -24.36 6.62 -7.18
N MET A 145 -25.63 6.32 -6.86
CA MET A 145 -26.05 4.98 -6.47
C MET A 145 -26.07 4.01 -7.66
N PHE A 146 -26.41 4.49 -8.87
CA PHE A 146 -26.34 3.71 -10.12
C PHE A 146 -24.92 3.64 -10.71
N ASN A 147 -23.98 4.53 -10.33
CA ASN A 147 -22.59 4.49 -10.76
C ASN A 147 -21.67 3.68 -9.82
N MET A 148 -22.12 3.30 -8.62
CA MET A 148 -21.30 2.53 -7.67
C MET A 148 -20.91 1.14 -8.19
N GLY A 149 -21.62 0.59 -9.14
CA GLY A 149 -21.30 -0.69 -9.79
C GLY A 149 -20.55 -0.57 -11.12
N LYS A 150 -20.23 0.65 -11.57
CA LYS A 150 -19.46 0.82 -12.81
C LYS A 150 -17.97 0.68 -12.54
N SER A 151 -17.30 -0.03 -13.42
CA SER A 151 -15.85 -0.15 -13.43
C SER A 151 -15.22 1.23 -13.64
N ASN A 152 -14.29 1.60 -12.77
CA ASN A 152 -13.39 2.76 -12.96
C ASN A 152 -12.15 2.37 -13.78
N ALA A 153 -12.22 1.32 -14.60
CA ALA A 153 -11.12 0.87 -15.42
C ALA A 153 -10.54 2.05 -16.22
N LYS A 154 -9.25 2.24 -16.11
CA LYS A 154 -8.54 3.21 -16.95
C LYS A 154 -8.50 2.65 -18.37
N VAL A 155 -9.26 3.25 -19.26
CA VAL A 155 -9.26 2.90 -20.68
C VAL A 155 -8.17 3.73 -21.37
N TYR A 156 -7.11 3.09 -21.78
CA TYR A 156 -6.11 3.70 -22.66
C TYR A 156 -6.58 3.47 -24.10
N VAL A 157 -6.89 4.55 -24.78
CA VAL A 157 -7.27 4.53 -26.21
C VAL A 157 -6.02 4.29 -27.04
N LYS A 158 -6.19 3.69 -28.21
CA LYS A 158 -5.12 3.62 -29.23
C LYS A 158 -4.40 4.96 -29.34
N SER A 159 -3.12 4.97 -28.99
CA SER A 159 -2.25 6.15 -29.09
C SER A 159 -1.04 5.80 -29.94
N SER A 160 -0.74 6.64 -30.90
CA SER A 160 0.51 6.57 -31.64
C SER A 160 1.76 6.73 -30.77
N ASP A 161 1.58 7.26 -29.55
CA ASP A 161 2.63 7.50 -28.55
C ASP A 161 2.55 6.48 -27.39
N GLY A 162 2.00 5.29 -27.62
CA GLY A 162 1.91 4.20 -26.63
C GLY A 162 3.29 3.62 -26.30
N ILE A 163 3.42 3.03 -25.10
CA ILE A 163 4.59 2.25 -24.70
C ILE A 163 4.70 1.05 -25.63
N ARG A 164 5.91 0.78 -26.15
CA ARG A 164 6.25 -0.34 -27.02
C ARG A 164 7.27 -1.25 -26.35
N PHE A 165 7.56 -2.41 -26.95
CA PHE A 165 8.61 -3.31 -26.47
C PHE A 165 9.98 -2.62 -26.44
N SER A 166 10.26 -1.74 -27.39
CA SER A 166 11.49 -0.92 -27.39
C SER A 166 11.67 0.02 -26.18
N ASP A 167 10.63 0.19 -25.37
CA ASP A 167 10.68 0.97 -24.13
C ASP A 167 10.83 0.07 -22.88
N VAL A 168 10.79 -1.26 -23.07
CA VAL A 168 10.84 -2.28 -22.00
C VAL A 168 12.04 -3.19 -22.29
N GLU A 169 13.11 -2.99 -21.57
CA GLU A 169 14.35 -3.74 -21.75
C GLU A 169 14.57 -4.72 -20.60
N GLY A 170 15.40 -5.74 -20.84
CA GLY A 170 15.83 -6.70 -19.83
C GLY A 170 14.80 -7.75 -19.43
N VAL A 171 13.84 -8.05 -20.32
CA VAL A 171 12.79 -9.06 -20.17
C VAL A 171 12.58 -9.86 -21.47
N ASP A 172 13.66 -10.14 -22.19
CA ASP A 172 13.65 -10.71 -23.54
C ASP A 172 12.81 -11.98 -23.65
N GLU A 173 12.92 -12.91 -22.68
CA GLU A 173 12.17 -14.18 -22.71
C GLU A 173 10.66 -13.94 -22.48
N ALA A 174 10.31 -12.96 -21.66
CA ALA A 174 8.91 -12.59 -21.45
C ALA A 174 8.34 -11.88 -22.68
N GLU A 175 9.14 -11.06 -23.35
CA GLU A 175 8.78 -10.38 -24.60
C GLU A 175 8.53 -11.40 -25.73
N GLU A 176 9.43 -12.37 -25.94
CA GLU A 176 9.26 -13.42 -26.93
C GLU A 176 7.95 -14.21 -26.72
N ASN A 177 7.65 -14.57 -25.48
CA ASN A 177 6.38 -15.23 -25.13
C ASN A 177 5.15 -14.39 -25.42
N LEU A 178 5.24 -13.07 -25.28
CA LEU A 178 4.14 -12.13 -25.48
C LEU A 178 4.01 -11.67 -26.94
N GLN A 179 5.09 -11.78 -27.73
CA GLN A 179 5.07 -11.48 -29.17
C GLN A 179 4.07 -12.36 -29.93
N GLU A 180 3.87 -13.62 -29.50
CA GLU A 180 2.83 -14.49 -30.07
C GLU A 180 1.42 -13.91 -29.86
N ILE A 181 1.19 -13.23 -28.74
CA ILE A 181 -0.10 -12.58 -28.44
C ILE A 181 -0.31 -11.38 -29.36
N VAL A 182 0.75 -10.61 -29.61
CA VAL A 182 0.72 -9.48 -30.54
C VAL A 182 0.37 -9.99 -31.94
N ASP A 183 1.10 -11.01 -32.45
CA ASP A 183 0.86 -11.61 -33.78
C ASP A 183 -0.58 -12.16 -33.90
N TYR A 184 -1.10 -12.79 -32.85
CA TYR A 184 -2.50 -13.26 -32.84
C TYR A 184 -3.52 -12.12 -32.91
N LEU A 185 -3.30 -11.02 -32.15
CA LEU A 185 -4.22 -9.87 -32.17
C LEU A 185 -4.21 -9.15 -33.51
N GLU A 186 -3.05 -9.16 -34.21
CA GLU A 186 -2.92 -8.59 -35.55
C GLU A 186 -3.45 -9.52 -36.64
N ASN A 187 -3.17 -10.84 -36.56
CA ASN A 187 -3.41 -11.82 -37.58
C ASN A 187 -4.18 -13.06 -37.08
N PRO A 188 -5.39 -12.94 -36.51
CA PRO A 188 -6.10 -14.06 -35.88
C PRO A 188 -6.46 -15.20 -36.84
N GLU A 189 -6.61 -14.93 -38.12
CA GLU A 189 -7.00 -15.94 -39.12
C GLU A 189 -5.89 -16.97 -39.34
N LYS A 190 -4.61 -16.59 -39.33
CA LYS A 190 -3.45 -17.47 -39.43
C LYS A 190 -3.49 -18.62 -38.40
N TYR A 191 -3.92 -18.31 -37.18
CA TYR A 191 -4.01 -19.29 -36.10
C TYR A 191 -5.26 -20.18 -36.24
N ARG A 192 -6.37 -19.62 -36.75
CA ARG A 192 -7.60 -20.39 -37.02
C ARG A 192 -7.43 -21.40 -38.11
N GLU A 193 -6.71 -21.08 -39.20
CA GLU A 193 -6.47 -21.97 -40.31
C GLU A 193 -5.72 -23.25 -39.91
N ILE A 194 -4.79 -23.14 -38.94
CA ILE A 194 -4.03 -24.29 -38.41
C ILE A 194 -4.81 -25.02 -37.33
N GLY A 195 -5.90 -24.43 -36.81
CA GLY A 195 -6.68 -24.95 -35.67
C GLY A 195 -6.04 -24.69 -34.30
N ALA A 196 -5.12 -23.73 -34.21
CA ALA A 196 -4.51 -23.33 -32.95
C ALA A 196 -5.50 -22.48 -32.13
N SER A 197 -5.61 -22.79 -30.84
CA SER A 197 -6.38 -22.01 -29.88
C SER A 197 -5.43 -21.18 -29.02
N MET A 198 -5.60 -19.86 -29.03
CA MET A 198 -4.81 -18.98 -28.16
C MET A 198 -5.30 -19.05 -26.71
N PRO A 199 -4.39 -18.87 -25.73
CA PRO A 199 -4.76 -18.79 -24.34
C PRO A 199 -5.70 -17.60 -24.10
N LYS A 200 -6.76 -17.82 -23.33
CA LYS A 200 -7.70 -16.75 -22.95
C LYS A 200 -7.08 -15.78 -21.97
N GLY A 201 -6.18 -16.26 -21.12
CA GLY A 201 -5.52 -15.49 -20.11
C GLY A 201 -4.05 -15.84 -19.93
N VAL A 202 -3.24 -14.80 -19.71
CA VAL A 202 -1.81 -14.93 -19.42
C VAL A 202 -1.52 -14.29 -18.08
N LEU A 203 -0.78 -15.00 -17.24
CA LEU A 203 -0.37 -14.57 -15.92
C LEU A 203 1.10 -14.16 -15.92
N LEU A 204 1.38 -12.87 -15.74
CA LEU A 204 2.72 -12.34 -15.55
C LEU A 204 3.12 -12.54 -14.08
N VAL A 205 4.19 -13.27 -13.83
CA VAL A 205 4.64 -13.61 -12.47
C VAL A 205 6.09 -13.15 -12.28
N GLY A 206 6.40 -12.58 -11.12
CA GLY A 206 7.77 -12.15 -10.84
C GLY A 206 7.87 -11.15 -9.70
N PRO A 207 9.09 -10.75 -9.31
CA PRO A 207 9.33 -9.80 -8.24
C PRO A 207 8.66 -8.44 -8.48
N PRO A 208 8.40 -7.64 -7.44
CA PRO A 208 7.94 -6.27 -7.62
C PRO A 208 8.98 -5.43 -8.36
N GLY A 209 8.52 -4.44 -9.13
CA GLY A 209 9.42 -3.53 -9.85
C GLY A 209 10.06 -4.06 -11.14
N THR A 210 9.75 -5.30 -11.58
CA THR A 210 10.28 -5.89 -12.82
C THR A 210 9.59 -5.40 -14.11
N GLY A 211 8.61 -4.48 -14.01
CA GLY A 211 7.98 -3.89 -15.19
C GLY A 211 6.76 -4.63 -15.74
N LYS A 212 6.15 -5.58 -15.01
CA LYS A 212 4.97 -6.37 -15.46
C LYS A 212 3.84 -5.51 -16.04
N THR A 213 3.49 -4.43 -15.36
CA THR A 213 2.45 -3.48 -15.81
C THR A 213 2.88 -2.73 -17.07
N MET A 214 4.18 -2.41 -17.20
CA MET A 214 4.74 -1.73 -18.37
C MET A 214 4.76 -2.68 -19.58
N LEU A 215 5.16 -3.91 -19.36
CA LEU A 215 5.16 -4.96 -20.37
C LEU A 215 3.74 -5.24 -20.92
N ALA A 216 2.73 -5.32 -20.03
CA ALA A 216 1.34 -5.47 -20.47
C ALA A 216 0.85 -4.30 -21.34
N LYS A 217 1.27 -3.08 -21.04
CA LYS A 217 0.99 -1.90 -21.87
C LYS A 217 1.73 -1.95 -23.21
N ALA A 218 2.98 -2.45 -23.22
CA ALA A 218 3.77 -2.59 -24.43
C ALA A 218 3.12 -3.58 -25.42
N VAL A 219 2.61 -4.71 -24.93
CA VAL A 219 1.83 -5.67 -25.75
C VAL A 219 0.65 -4.99 -26.43
N ALA A 220 -0.10 -4.17 -25.70
CA ALA A 220 -1.24 -3.44 -26.26
C ALA A 220 -0.81 -2.35 -27.25
N GLY A 221 0.33 -1.71 -27.00
CA GLY A 221 0.92 -0.71 -27.88
C GLY A 221 1.44 -1.29 -29.19
N GLU A 222 2.11 -2.45 -29.15
CA GLU A 222 2.55 -3.16 -30.34
C GLU A 222 1.37 -3.66 -31.16
N ALA A 223 0.42 -4.38 -30.54
CA ALA A 223 -0.77 -4.88 -31.22
C ALA A 223 -1.75 -3.75 -31.64
N ASN A 224 -1.50 -2.51 -31.26
CA ASN A 224 -2.36 -1.36 -31.53
C ASN A 224 -3.84 -1.61 -31.18
N VAL A 225 -4.11 -2.17 -30.01
CA VAL A 225 -5.45 -2.47 -29.50
C VAL A 225 -5.79 -1.62 -28.26
N HIS A 226 -7.07 -1.62 -27.85
CA HIS A 226 -7.49 -0.96 -26.64
C HIS A 226 -6.93 -1.68 -25.40
N PHE A 227 -6.53 -0.91 -24.39
CA PHE A 227 -6.00 -1.42 -23.13
C PHE A 227 -6.88 -0.98 -21.97
N PHE A 228 -7.48 -1.94 -21.27
CA PHE A 228 -8.23 -1.74 -20.04
C PHE A 228 -7.36 -2.14 -18.86
N SER A 229 -7.11 -1.25 -17.92
CA SER A 229 -6.28 -1.55 -16.75
C SER A 229 -7.06 -1.31 -15.46
N MET A 230 -7.02 -2.30 -14.57
CA MET A 230 -7.60 -2.23 -13.24
C MET A 230 -6.71 -2.99 -12.24
N SER A 231 -6.60 -2.49 -11.00
CA SER A 231 -5.95 -3.24 -9.93
C SER A 231 -6.94 -4.22 -9.29
N GLY A 232 -6.45 -5.41 -8.90
CA GLY A 232 -7.22 -6.37 -8.12
C GLY A 232 -7.81 -5.78 -6.84
N SER A 233 -7.09 -4.84 -6.21
CA SER A 233 -7.56 -4.11 -5.03
C SER A 233 -8.78 -3.21 -5.30
N GLU A 234 -8.97 -2.72 -6.52
CA GLU A 234 -10.12 -1.90 -6.90
C GLU A 234 -11.45 -2.69 -6.99
N PHE A 235 -11.36 -4.02 -7.03
CA PHE A 235 -12.53 -4.89 -6.98
C PHE A 235 -12.96 -5.21 -5.54
N VAL A 236 -12.08 -5.00 -4.55
CA VAL A 236 -12.40 -5.25 -3.13
C VAL A 236 -13.17 -4.06 -2.57
N GLU A 237 -14.46 -4.27 -2.30
CA GLU A 237 -15.36 -3.22 -1.82
C GLU A 237 -15.95 -3.58 -0.45
N MET A 238 -16.48 -2.58 0.26
CA MET A 238 -17.14 -2.80 1.56
C MET A 238 -18.53 -3.44 1.43
N PHE A 239 -19.17 -3.35 0.26
CA PHE A 239 -20.51 -3.86 0.03
C PHE A 239 -20.49 -5.10 -0.85
N VAL A 240 -21.08 -6.18 -0.34
CA VAL A 240 -21.16 -7.47 -1.03
C VAL A 240 -21.83 -7.33 -2.40
N GLY A 241 -21.17 -7.86 -3.43
CA GLY A 241 -21.65 -7.87 -4.81
C GLY A 241 -21.22 -6.68 -5.66
N MET A 242 -20.58 -5.66 -5.10
CA MET A 242 -20.10 -4.52 -5.87
C MET A 242 -18.87 -4.88 -6.71
N GLY A 243 -17.92 -5.64 -6.18
CA GLY A 243 -16.77 -6.14 -6.92
C GLY A 243 -17.20 -7.00 -8.11
N ALA A 244 -18.13 -7.92 -7.90
CA ALA A 244 -18.71 -8.73 -8.97
C ALA A 244 -19.41 -7.87 -10.05
N SER A 245 -20.05 -6.77 -9.67
CA SER A 245 -20.66 -5.83 -10.63
C SER A 245 -19.61 -5.09 -11.47
N LYS A 246 -18.50 -4.68 -10.86
CA LYS A 246 -17.36 -4.05 -11.56
C LYS A 246 -16.72 -5.01 -12.55
N VAL A 247 -16.54 -6.29 -12.17
CA VAL A 247 -16.04 -7.32 -13.07
C VAL A 247 -16.95 -7.43 -14.31
N ARG A 248 -18.26 -7.60 -14.13
CA ARG A 248 -19.21 -7.68 -15.24
C ARG A 248 -19.16 -6.46 -16.16
N ASP A 249 -19.09 -5.26 -15.58
CA ASP A 249 -19.03 -4.03 -16.35
C ASP A 249 -17.73 -3.91 -17.15
N LEU A 250 -16.58 -4.24 -16.55
CA LEU A 250 -15.28 -4.28 -17.23
C LEU A 250 -15.31 -5.21 -18.45
N PHE A 251 -15.78 -6.44 -18.26
CA PHE A 251 -15.82 -7.43 -19.33
C PHE A 251 -16.86 -7.08 -20.42
N ARG A 252 -17.98 -6.45 -20.07
CA ARG A 252 -18.95 -5.90 -21.03
C ARG A 252 -18.29 -4.82 -21.90
N GLN A 253 -17.58 -3.87 -21.29
CA GLN A 253 -16.87 -2.82 -22.01
C GLN A 253 -15.77 -3.38 -22.93
N ALA A 254 -15.04 -4.40 -22.46
CA ALA A 254 -14.02 -5.08 -23.25
C ALA A 254 -14.63 -5.75 -24.49
N LYS A 255 -15.75 -6.45 -24.36
CA LYS A 255 -16.50 -7.07 -25.49
C LYS A 255 -16.95 -6.03 -26.52
N GLU A 256 -17.42 -4.87 -26.06
CA GLU A 256 -17.87 -3.77 -26.94
C GLU A 256 -16.71 -3.14 -27.74
N LYS A 257 -15.47 -3.26 -27.26
CA LYS A 257 -14.27 -2.62 -27.84
C LYS A 257 -13.23 -3.61 -28.33
N ALA A 258 -13.61 -4.86 -28.56
CA ALA A 258 -12.70 -5.85 -29.12
C ALA A 258 -12.22 -5.46 -30.55
N PRO A 259 -10.96 -5.74 -30.95
CA PRO A 259 -9.94 -6.42 -30.15
C PRO A 259 -9.36 -5.54 -29.06
N CYS A 260 -9.10 -6.13 -27.87
CA CYS A 260 -8.57 -5.40 -26.73
C CYS A 260 -7.83 -6.33 -25.74
N ILE A 261 -7.05 -5.70 -24.87
CA ILE A 261 -6.43 -6.36 -23.73
C ILE A 261 -7.08 -5.85 -22.44
N VAL A 262 -7.45 -6.78 -21.55
CA VAL A 262 -7.87 -6.50 -20.18
C VAL A 262 -6.72 -6.87 -19.25
N PHE A 263 -6.18 -5.89 -18.55
CA PHE A 263 -5.08 -6.10 -17.61
C PHE A 263 -5.56 -5.95 -16.17
N ILE A 264 -5.31 -6.97 -15.35
CA ILE A 264 -5.62 -6.99 -13.93
C ILE A 264 -4.30 -7.06 -13.15
N ASP A 265 -3.90 -5.94 -12.55
CA ASP A 265 -2.73 -5.90 -11.69
C ASP A 265 -3.05 -6.43 -10.30
N GLU A 266 -2.05 -7.01 -9.61
CA GLU A 266 -2.22 -7.53 -8.25
C GLU A 266 -3.43 -8.49 -8.13
N ILE A 267 -3.55 -9.44 -9.05
CA ILE A 267 -4.69 -10.38 -9.10
C ILE A 267 -4.86 -11.17 -7.80
N ASP A 268 -3.79 -11.35 -7.03
CA ASP A 268 -3.78 -12.00 -5.73
C ASP A 268 -4.65 -11.27 -4.68
N ALA A 269 -4.96 -9.97 -4.88
CA ALA A 269 -5.89 -9.26 -4.00
C ALA A 269 -7.30 -9.89 -3.97
N ILE A 270 -7.75 -10.46 -5.10
CA ILE A 270 -9.06 -11.13 -5.22
C ILE A 270 -8.94 -12.64 -5.39
N GLY A 271 -7.80 -13.12 -5.86
CA GLY A 271 -7.56 -14.51 -6.27
C GLY A 271 -6.92 -15.41 -5.21
N GLN A 272 -6.89 -15.02 -3.94
CA GLN A 272 -6.24 -15.80 -2.88
C GLN A 272 -6.95 -17.13 -2.61
N LYS A 273 -6.16 -18.18 -2.27
CA LYS A 273 -6.66 -19.48 -1.81
C LYS A 273 -7.58 -19.30 -0.60
N ARG A 274 -8.60 -20.14 -0.54
CA ARG A 274 -9.53 -20.22 0.60
C ARG A 274 -8.76 -20.64 1.85
N SER A 275 -8.58 -19.75 2.80
CA SER A 275 -8.10 -20.14 4.13
C SER A 275 -9.30 -20.60 4.96
N GLY A 276 -9.25 -21.82 5.50
CA GLY A 276 -10.31 -22.44 6.27
C GLY A 276 -10.61 -21.79 7.64
N GLY A 277 -10.39 -20.51 7.81
CA GLY A 277 -10.63 -19.72 9.01
C GLY A 277 -12.04 -19.13 9.05
N GLN A 278 -12.74 -19.39 10.12
CA GLN A 278 -14.14 -19.16 10.43
C GLN A 278 -14.46 -17.68 10.79
N TYR A 279 -14.06 -16.68 9.97
CA TYR A 279 -14.46 -15.28 10.18
C TYR A 279 -14.91 -14.62 8.87
N GLY A 280 -16.12 -14.12 8.88
CA GLY A 280 -16.96 -13.63 7.77
C GLY A 280 -16.50 -12.37 7.03
N GLY A 281 -15.23 -12.29 6.64
CA GLY A 281 -14.69 -11.20 5.83
C GLY A 281 -14.34 -11.55 4.38
N ASN A 282 -14.55 -12.82 3.95
CA ASN A 282 -14.11 -13.29 2.63
C ASN A 282 -15.22 -13.37 1.57
N ASP A 283 -16.49 -13.20 1.95
CA ASP A 283 -17.63 -13.42 1.03
C ASP A 283 -17.59 -12.51 -0.21
N GLU A 284 -17.19 -11.25 -0.04
CA GLU A 284 -17.06 -10.29 -1.14
C GLU A 284 -15.98 -10.69 -2.15
N ARG A 285 -14.79 -11.04 -1.65
CA ARG A 285 -13.66 -11.49 -2.49
C ARG A 285 -14.00 -12.77 -3.23
N GLU A 286 -14.62 -13.73 -2.55
CA GLU A 286 -15.03 -15.00 -3.16
C GLU A 286 -16.10 -14.80 -4.22
N GLN A 287 -17.08 -13.93 -3.99
CA GLN A 287 -18.08 -13.58 -4.97
C GLN A 287 -17.47 -12.90 -6.20
N THR A 288 -16.53 -12.00 -5.99
CA THR A 288 -15.81 -11.30 -7.06
C THR A 288 -14.94 -12.26 -7.86
N LEU A 289 -14.21 -13.17 -7.19
CA LEU A 289 -13.45 -14.22 -7.84
C LEU A 289 -14.34 -15.12 -8.69
N ASN A 290 -15.44 -15.61 -8.13
CA ASN A 290 -16.37 -16.47 -8.85
C ASN A 290 -16.97 -15.77 -10.07
N GLN A 291 -17.26 -14.47 -9.98
CA GLN A 291 -17.69 -13.68 -11.13
C GLN A 291 -16.60 -13.56 -12.19
N LEU A 292 -15.34 -13.30 -11.80
CA LEU A 292 -14.22 -13.27 -12.73
C LEU A 292 -14.07 -14.59 -13.47
N LEU A 293 -14.10 -15.71 -12.75
CA LEU A 293 -14.03 -17.05 -13.34
C LEU A 293 -15.18 -17.29 -14.32
N THR A 294 -16.39 -16.85 -13.97
CA THR A 294 -17.58 -16.98 -14.84
C THR A 294 -17.42 -16.16 -16.12
N GLU A 295 -16.93 -14.93 -16.01
CA GLU A 295 -16.67 -14.10 -17.21
C GLU A 295 -15.59 -14.71 -18.10
N MET A 296 -14.49 -15.23 -17.52
CA MET A 296 -13.42 -15.91 -18.27
C MET A 296 -13.92 -17.17 -18.99
N ASP A 297 -14.74 -17.98 -18.32
CA ASP A 297 -15.31 -19.19 -18.91
C ASP A 297 -16.29 -18.84 -20.04
N GLY A 298 -17.02 -17.72 -19.90
CA GLY A 298 -17.96 -17.21 -20.89
C GLY A 298 -17.34 -16.51 -22.10
N PHE A 299 -16.00 -16.40 -22.18
CA PHE A 299 -15.30 -15.92 -23.37
C PHE A 299 -15.08 -17.05 -24.36
N ASP A 300 -15.45 -16.80 -25.60
CA ASP A 300 -14.97 -17.58 -26.73
C ASP A 300 -13.61 -17.03 -27.20
N GLY A 301 -12.64 -17.90 -27.48
CA GLY A 301 -11.33 -17.52 -28.00
C GLY A 301 -11.36 -16.69 -29.30
N SER A 302 -12.51 -16.68 -29.99
CA SER A 302 -12.73 -15.87 -31.19
C SER A 302 -13.11 -14.41 -30.92
N SER A 303 -13.35 -14.03 -29.65
CA SER A 303 -13.84 -12.69 -29.28
C SER A 303 -12.83 -11.56 -29.46
N GLY A 304 -11.54 -11.86 -29.65
CA GLY A 304 -10.48 -10.86 -29.76
C GLY A 304 -10.16 -10.15 -28.44
N VAL A 305 -10.60 -10.68 -27.30
CA VAL A 305 -10.28 -10.16 -25.97
C VAL A 305 -9.27 -11.08 -25.30
N ILE A 306 -8.14 -10.54 -24.89
CA ILE A 306 -7.11 -11.27 -24.13
C ILE A 306 -7.03 -10.67 -22.71
N ILE A 307 -6.94 -11.56 -21.73
CA ILE A 307 -6.82 -11.15 -20.33
C ILE A 307 -5.36 -11.35 -19.92
N LEU A 308 -4.71 -10.25 -19.51
CA LEU A 308 -3.42 -10.30 -18.84
C LEU A 308 -3.63 -10.06 -17.35
N ALA A 309 -2.97 -10.81 -16.50
CA ALA A 309 -2.94 -10.52 -15.07
C ALA A 309 -1.51 -10.50 -14.56
N ALA A 310 -1.25 -9.75 -13.50
CA ALA A 310 0.06 -9.72 -12.86
C ALA A 310 -0.06 -10.06 -11.37
N THR A 311 0.94 -10.77 -10.85
CA THR A 311 1.08 -11.06 -9.42
C THR A 311 2.55 -11.21 -9.03
N ASN A 312 2.84 -10.85 -7.78
CA ASN A 312 4.12 -11.16 -7.14
C ASN A 312 4.03 -12.44 -6.29
N ARG A 313 2.83 -13.04 -6.15
CA ARG A 313 2.54 -14.20 -5.28
C ARG A 313 1.77 -15.29 -6.02
N PRO A 314 2.34 -15.93 -7.03
CA PRO A 314 1.63 -16.95 -7.80
C PRO A 314 1.17 -18.14 -6.95
N GLU A 315 1.91 -18.47 -5.88
CA GLU A 315 1.59 -19.56 -4.96
C GLU A 315 0.37 -19.27 -4.06
N SER A 316 0.01 -18.00 -3.86
CA SER A 316 -1.17 -17.59 -3.09
C SER A 316 -2.47 -17.72 -3.88
N LEU A 317 -2.39 -17.85 -5.21
CA LEU A 317 -3.56 -17.87 -6.07
C LEU A 317 -4.39 -19.17 -5.93
N ASP A 318 -5.71 -19.01 -6.00
CA ASP A 318 -6.63 -20.13 -6.07
C ASP A 318 -6.34 -20.97 -7.33
N PRO A 319 -6.16 -22.29 -7.21
CA PRO A 319 -5.91 -23.16 -8.36
C PRO A 319 -6.96 -23.07 -9.47
N ALA A 320 -8.18 -22.63 -9.15
CA ALA A 320 -9.22 -22.41 -10.15
C ALA A 320 -8.85 -21.34 -11.18
N LEU A 321 -8.06 -20.33 -10.82
CA LEU A 321 -7.59 -19.29 -11.74
C LEU A 321 -6.61 -19.82 -12.79
N THR A 322 -5.80 -20.82 -12.42
CA THR A 322 -4.71 -21.34 -13.25
C THR A 322 -5.07 -22.62 -14.01
N ARG A 323 -6.37 -22.98 -14.06
CA ARG A 323 -6.86 -24.12 -14.86
C ARG A 323 -6.87 -23.77 -16.35
N PRO A 324 -6.70 -24.79 -17.22
CA PRO A 324 -6.85 -24.60 -18.67
C PRO A 324 -8.15 -23.88 -19.04
N GLY A 325 -8.04 -22.93 -19.97
CA GLY A 325 -9.15 -22.08 -20.40
C GLY A 325 -9.34 -20.80 -19.57
N ARG A 326 -8.45 -20.52 -18.59
CA ARG A 326 -8.38 -19.31 -17.79
C ARG A 326 -6.99 -18.67 -17.89
N PHE A 327 -6.21 -18.57 -16.81
CA PHE A 327 -4.80 -18.18 -16.87
C PHE A 327 -3.93 -19.44 -17.08
N ASP A 328 -3.98 -19.97 -18.26
CA ASP A 328 -3.32 -21.22 -18.62
C ASP A 328 -1.87 -21.03 -19.09
N ARG A 329 -1.48 -19.82 -19.47
CA ARG A 329 -0.10 -19.46 -19.76
C ARG A 329 0.48 -18.62 -18.61
N ARG A 330 1.65 -19.03 -18.12
CA ARG A 330 2.42 -18.25 -17.15
C ARG A 330 3.68 -17.74 -17.82
N VAL A 331 3.92 -16.43 -17.70
CA VAL A 331 5.10 -15.76 -18.22
C VAL A 331 5.89 -15.22 -17.04
N PRO A 332 7.06 -15.79 -16.71
CA PRO A 332 7.94 -15.24 -15.70
C PRO A 332 8.52 -13.90 -16.19
N VAL A 333 8.53 -12.91 -15.32
CA VAL A 333 9.17 -11.60 -15.52
C VAL A 333 10.16 -11.44 -14.37
N GLU A 334 11.37 -11.94 -14.61
CA GLU A 334 12.42 -12.05 -13.60
C GLU A 334 13.16 -10.71 -13.40
N LEU A 335 14.08 -10.68 -12.44
CA LEU A 335 15.00 -9.55 -12.31
C LEU A 335 15.94 -9.53 -13.53
N PRO A 336 16.31 -8.34 -14.03
CA PRO A 336 17.15 -8.23 -15.20
C PRO A 336 18.57 -8.76 -14.95
N ASP A 337 19.12 -9.47 -15.92
CA ASP A 337 20.52 -9.86 -15.95
C ASP A 337 21.44 -8.64 -16.15
N LEU A 338 22.74 -8.83 -16.20
CA LEU A 338 23.70 -7.74 -16.35
C LEU A 338 23.46 -6.89 -17.62
N LYS A 339 23.13 -7.53 -18.74
CA LYS A 339 22.86 -6.83 -20.00
C LYS A 339 21.55 -6.08 -19.94
N GLY A 340 20.53 -6.70 -19.38
CA GLY A 340 19.21 -6.09 -19.14
C GLY A 340 19.31 -4.88 -18.21
N ARG A 341 20.09 -4.96 -17.13
CA ARG A 341 20.33 -3.82 -16.24
C ARG A 341 21.00 -2.66 -16.98
N GLU A 342 22.01 -2.94 -17.79
CA GLU A 342 22.68 -1.93 -18.60
C GLU A 342 21.72 -1.28 -19.61
N ALA A 343 20.90 -2.06 -20.29
CA ALA A 343 19.90 -1.59 -21.26
C ALA A 343 18.84 -0.70 -20.58
N ILE A 344 18.30 -1.14 -19.43
CA ILE A 344 17.34 -0.38 -18.64
C ILE A 344 17.94 0.97 -18.19
N LEU A 345 19.17 0.97 -17.66
CA LEU A 345 19.86 2.20 -17.28
C LEU A 345 19.98 3.17 -18.46
N LYS A 346 20.37 2.68 -19.64
CA LYS A 346 20.47 3.48 -20.87
C LYS A 346 19.11 4.07 -21.30
N VAL A 347 18.03 3.28 -21.22
CA VAL A 347 16.66 3.76 -21.54
C VAL A 347 16.24 4.89 -20.62
N HIS A 348 16.49 4.75 -19.31
CA HIS A 348 16.17 5.81 -18.37
C HIS A 348 17.11 7.02 -18.47
N ALA A 349 18.38 6.80 -18.77
CA ALA A 349 19.36 7.85 -18.99
C ALA A 349 19.03 8.77 -20.19
N LYS A 350 18.34 8.25 -21.23
CA LYS A 350 17.84 9.08 -22.36
C LYS A 350 16.89 10.20 -21.92
N LYS A 351 16.30 10.09 -20.73
CA LYS A 351 15.33 11.09 -20.19
C LYS A 351 15.99 12.20 -19.40
N ILE A 352 17.29 12.08 -19.11
CA ILE A 352 18.07 13.05 -18.34
C ILE A 352 19.32 13.45 -19.12
N LYS A 353 20.04 14.45 -18.64
CA LYS A 353 21.37 14.79 -19.19
C LYS A 353 22.43 14.03 -18.40
N VAL A 354 23.21 13.23 -19.09
CA VAL A 354 24.30 12.43 -18.53
C VAL A 354 25.60 12.83 -19.22
N ALA A 355 26.73 12.75 -18.52
CA ALA A 355 28.05 12.96 -19.09
C ALA A 355 28.40 11.86 -20.11
N ASP A 356 29.16 12.19 -21.13
CA ASP A 356 29.48 11.27 -22.25
C ASP A 356 30.43 10.13 -21.84
N ASP A 357 31.14 10.26 -20.71
CA ASP A 357 32.12 9.31 -20.20
C ASP A 357 31.55 8.29 -19.19
N VAL A 358 30.23 8.22 -19.05
CA VAL A 358 29.59 7.28 -18.11
C VAL A 358 29.66 5.84 -18.62
N ASP A 359 30.24 4.95 -17.81
CA ASP A 359 30.24 3.50 -18.03
C ASP A 359 28.99 2.83 -17.41
N PHE A 360 27.93 2.68 -18.19
CA PHE A 360 26.70 2.02 -17.77
C PHE A 360 26.90 0.54 -17.42
N LEU A 361 27.91 -0.13 -17.98
CA LEU A 361 28.21 -1.52 -17.65
C LEU A 361 28.75 -1.63 -16.22
N GLN A 362 29.63 -0.71 -15.82
CA GLN A 362 30.10 -0.65 -14.44
C GLN A 362 28.95 -0.35 -13.47
N VAL A 363 28.10 0.62 -13.79
CA VAL A 363 26.90 0.94 -12.99
C VAL A 363 25.98 -0.28 -12.86
N ALA A 364 25.74 -1.02 -13.96
CA ALA A 364 24.91 -2.22 -13.98
C ALA A 364 25.49 -3.36 -13.13
N ARG A 365 26.82 -3.51 -13.10
CA ARG A 365 27.51 -4.47 -12.20
C ARG A 365 27.27 -4.12 -10.73
N MET A 366 27.47 -2.85 -10.38
CA MET A 366 27.25 -2.38 -9.02
C MET A 366 25.78 -2.50 -8.55
N ALA A 367 24.84 -2.39 -9.47
CA ALA A 367 23.40 -2.54 -9.23
C ALA A 367 22.92 -4.01 -9.37
N SER A 368 23.76 -4.99 -9.04
CA SER A 368 23.40 -6.41 -9.09
C SER A 368 22.18 -6.73 -8.24
N GLY A 369 21.22 -7.48 -8.81
CA GLY A 369 19.96 -7.82 -8.14
C GLY A 369 18.92 -6.69 -8.10
N ALA A 370 19.20 -5.51 -8.65
CA ALA A 370 18.24 -4.42 -8.72
C ALA A 370 17.14 -4.69 -9.75
N SER A 371 15.90 -4.36 -9.38
CA SER A 371 14.75 -4.37 -10.26
C SER A 371 14.77 -3.19 -11.23
N GLY A 372 13.98 -3.27 -12.31
CA GLY A 372 13.85 -2.16 -13.27
C GLY A 372 13.39 -0.83 -12.62
N ALA A 373 12.54 -0.91 -11.61
CA ALA A 373 12.08 0.28 -10.87
C ALA A 373 13.21 0.90 -10.02
N GLU A 374 14.04 0.08 -9.40
CA GLU A 374 15.21 0.56 -8.64
C GLU A 374 16.26 1.18 -9.58
N LEU A 375 16.51 0.57 -10.75
CA LEU A 375 17.40 1.14 -11.77
C LEU A 375 16.90 2.50 -12.28
N ALA A 376 15.59 2.63 -12.53
CA ALA A 376 14.98 3.90 -12.87
C ALA A 376 15.16 4.95 -11.77
N ASN A 377 15.03 4.55 -10.51
CA ASN A 377 15.23 5.42 -9.36
C ASN A 377 16.69 5.84 -9.20
N ILE A 378 17.66 4.95 -9.44
CA ILE A 378 19.09 5.26 -9.44
C ILE A 378 19.39 6.40 -10.44
N VAL A 379 18.89 6.29 -11.67
CA VAL A 379 19.09 7.33 -12.70
C VAL A 379 18.44 8.66 -12.29
N ASN A 380 17.25 8.61 -11.71
CA ASN A 380 16.57 9.81 -11.24
C ASN A 380 17.31 10.47 -10.06
N GLU A 381 17.77 9.69 -9.08
CA GLU A 381 18.55 10.21 -7.94
C GLU A 381 19.88 10.83 -8.39
N ALA A 382 20.54 10.26 -9.40
CA ALA A 382 21.76 10.83 -9.98
C ALA A 382 21.49 12.21 -10.60
N ALA A 383 20.36 12.37 -11.30
CA ALA A 383 19.95 13.66 -11.84
C ALA A 383 19.64 14.68 -10.73
N LEU A 384 18.92 14.26 -9.69
CA LEU A 384 18.62 15.11 -8.53
C LEU A 384 19.89 15.55 -7.79
N ARG A 385 20.87 14.64 -7.67
CA ARG A 385 22.17 14.95 -7.08
C ARG A 385 22.94 15.98 -7.90
N ALA A 386 23.02 15.81 -9.22
CA ALA A 386 23.68 16.77 -10.12
C ALA A 386 23.08 18.17 -9.96
N VAL A 387 21.75 18.29 -9.91
CA VAL A 387 21.06 19.58 -9.70
C VAL A 387 21.38 20.16 -8.32
N ARG A 388 21.40 19.35 -7.27
CA ARG A 388 21.74 19.78 -5.89
C ARG A 388 23.15 20.34 -5.80
N ASP A 389 24.08 19.77 -6.57
CA ASP A 389 25.47 20.20 -6.64
C ASP A 389 25.71 21.32 -7.68
N GLY A 390 24.64 21.88 -8.28
CA GLY A 390 24.70 22.98 -9.24
C GLY A 390 25.21 22.59 -10.63
N ARG A 391 25.22 21.29 -10.98
CA ARG A 391 25.65 20.76 -12.29
C ARG A 391 24.47 20.56 -13.23
N ALA A 392 24.73 20.64 -14.54
CA ALA A 392 23.70 20.49 -15.57
C ALA A 392 23.56 19.07 -16.11
N PHE A 393 24.39 18.13 -15.67
CA PHE A 393 24.42 16.73 -16.09
C PHE A 393 24.87 15.83 -14.95
N ALA A 394 24.40 14.58 -14.96
CA ALA A 394 24.81 13.55 -14.02
C ALA A 394 26.14 12.90 -14.48
N THR A 395 27.03 12.62 -13.54
CA THR A 395 28.33 11.97 -13.77
C THR A 395 28.32 10.52 -13.31
N GLN A 396 29.41 9.78 -13.61
CA GLN A 396 29.62 8.42 -13.11
C GLN A 396 29.50 8.36 -11.57
N ALA A 397 30.15 9.30 -10.87
CA ALA A 397 30.11 9.35 -9.40
C ALA A 397 28.68 9.60 -8.84
N ASP A 398 27.84 10.33 -9.58
CA ASP A 398 26.45 10.53 -9.16
C ASP A 398 25.64 9.23 -9.27
N LEU A 399 25.85 8.45 -10.32
CA LEU A 399 25.18 7.16 -10.51
C LEU A 399 25.63 6.15 -9.46
N GLU A 400 26.95 6.06 -9.20
CA GLU A 400 27.50 5.17 -8.18
C GLU A 400 26.97 5.49 -6.77
N GLU A 401 27.00 6.77 -6.37
CA GLU A 401 26.42 7.16 -5.08
C GLU A 401 24.90 6.96 -5.03
N SER A 402 24.20 7.10 -6.17
CA SER A 402 22.76 6.85 -6.22
C SER A 402 22.42 5.37 -6.04
N ILE A 403 23.28 4.45 -6.49
CA ILE A 403 23.16 3.02 -6.18
C ILE A 403 23.23 2.83 -4.66
N GLU A 404 24.22 3.45 -4.02
CA GLU A 404 24.36 3.35 -2.57
C GLU A 404 23.16 3.95 -1.82
N VAL A 405 22.62 5.08 -2.31
CA VAL A 405 21.42 5.70 -1.73
C VAL A 405 20.22 4.77 -1.85
N VAL A 406 20.03 4.09 -2.98
CA VAL A 406 18.90 3.19 -3.20
C VAL A 406 19.03 1.91 -2.36
N ILE A 407 20.24 1.35 -2.23
CA ILE A 407 20.50 0.11 -1.49
C ILE A 407 20.61 0.36 0.02
N ALA A 408 21.42 1.34 0.42
CA ALA A 408 21.81 1.59 1.82
C ALA A 408 21.23 2.88 2.43
N GLY A 409 20.51 3.68 1.64
CA GLY A 409 19.94 4.96 2.07
C GLY A 409 20.93 6.11 2.04
N TYR A 410 20.44 7.31 2.36
CA TYR A 410 21.24 8.54 2.34
C TYR A 410 22.31 8.54 3.43
N GLN A 411 23.42 9.27 3.19
CA GLN A 411 24.43 9.54 4.20
C GLN A 411 23.85 10.36 5.37
N LYS A 412 24.10 9.93 6.60
CA LYS A 412 23.68 10.67 7.80
C LYS A 412 24.64 11.82 8.06
N LYS A 413 24.20 13.05 7.86
CA LYS A 413 25.02 14.25 8.14
C LYS A 413 25.22 14.54 9.64
N ASN A 414 24.35 14.02 10.50
CA ASN A 414 24.31 14.33 11.94
C ASN A 414 24.73 13.15 12.84
N ALA A 415 25.18 12.04 12.28
CA ALA A 415 25.69 10.93 13.08
C ALA A 415 27.16 11.20 13.42
N ILE A 416 27.40 11.70 14.61
CA ILE A 416 28.74 11.87 15.15
C ILE A 416 29.09 10.56 15.86
N LEU A 417 29.85 9.69 15.19
CA LEU A 417 30.51 8.56 15.83
C LEU A 417 31.62 9.10 16.74
N THR A 418 31.73 8.50 17.92
CA THR A 418 32.93 8.76 18.75
C THR A 418 34.17 8.18 18.06
N ASP A 419 35.34 8.71 18.34
CA ASP A 419 36.62 8.21 17.77
C ASP A 419 36.81 6.70 18.02
N GLN A 420 36.32 6.21 19.15
CA GLN A 420 36.36 4.79 19.46
C GLN A 420 35.39 3.99 18.58
N GLU A 421 34.15 4.44 18.38
CA GLU A 421 33.19 3.79 17.51
C GLU A 421 33.66 3.81 16.05
N LYS A 422 34.18 4.97 15.58
CA LYS A 422 34.73 5.10 14.23
C LYS A 422 35.86 4.09 13.99
N LYS A 423 36.73 3.91 14.99
CA LYS A 423 37.81 2.93 14.93
C LYS A 423 37.28 1.49 14.90
N ILE A 424 36.29 1.16 15.72
CA ILE A 424 35.69 -0.18 15.74
C ILE A 424 35.05 -0.48 14.38
N VAL A 425 34.27 0.45 13.81
CA VAL A 425 33.67 0.28 12.50
C VAL A 425 34.70 0.10 11.39
N ALA A 426 35.83 0.86 11.44
CA ALA A 426 36.92 0.71 10.46
C ALA A 426 37.50 -0.71 10.48
N TYR A 427 37.77 -1.26 11.66
CA TYR A 427 38.26 -2.63 11.78
C TYR A 427 37.21 -3.66 11.37
N HIS A 428 35.96 -3.42 11.67
CA HIS A 428 34.84 -4.28 11.28
C HIS A 428 34.74 -4.40 9.75
N GLU A 429 34.69 -3.27 9.03
CA GLU A 429 34.57 -3.25 7.56
C GLU A 429 35.83 -3.82 6.88
N ILE A 430 37.02 -3.50 7.37
CA ILE A 430 38.26 -4.11 6.86
C ILE A 430 38.28 -5.61 7.17
N GLY A 431 37.72 -6.04 8.30
CA GLY A 431 37.56 -7.46 8.61
C GLY A 431 36.83 -8.22 7.52
N HIS A 432 35.68 -7.71 7.07
CA HIS A 432 34.93 -8.27 5.94
C HIS A 432 35.76 -8.28 4.65
N ALA A 433 36.33 -7.14 4.29
CA ALA A 433 37.10 -6.98 3.06
C ALA A 433 38.34 -7.88 3.02
N LEU A 434 39.07 -7.98 4.11
CA LEU A 434 40.32 -8.77 4.19
C LEU A 434 40.00 -10.28 4.14
N VAL A 435 38.99 -10.73 4.87
CA VAL A 435 38.53 -12.13 4.79
C VAL A 435 38.10 -12.48 3.37
N ALA A 436 37.34 -11.61 2.71
CA ALA A 436 36.93 -11.81 1.32
C ALA A 436 38.13 -11.89 0.37
N ALA A 437 39.07 -10.94 0.45
CA ALA A 437 40.20 -10.86 -0.45
C ALA A 437 41.24 -12.00 -0.28
N LYS A 438 41.29 -12.63 0.89
CA LYS A 438 42.21 -13.76 1.17
C LYS A 438 41.58 -15.13 0.91
N GLN A 439 40.32 -15.17 0.44
CA GLN A 439 39.66 -16.41 0.05
C GLN A 439 39.62 -16.54 -1.48
N THR A 440 39.57 -17.78 -1.95
CA THR A 440 39.30 -18.09 -3.36
C THR A 440 37.81 -17.98 -3.65
N ASN A 441 37.44 -17.62 -4.87
CA ASN A 441 36.04 -17.54 -5.32
C ASN A 441 35.17 -16.58 -4.45
N SER A 442 35.74 -15.46 -4.09
CA SER A 442 35.02 -14.36 -3.42
C SER A 442 34.91 -13.18 -4.37
N ALA A 443 33.77 -12.49 -4.35
CA ALA A 443 33.56 -11.30 -5.18
C ALA A 443 34.59 -10.21 -4.81
N PRO A 444 35.16 -9.49 -5.79
CA PRO A 444 36.13 -8.44 -5.52
C PRO A 444 35.49 -7.29 -4.73
N VAL A 445 36.27 -6.73 -3.82
CA VAL A 445 35.91 -5.53 -3.07
C VAL A 445 35.95 -4.33 -3.99
N GLN A 446 34.88 -3.58 -4.10
CA GLN A 446 34.76 -2.36 -4.90
C GLN A 446 34.94 -1.09 -4.07
N LYS A 447 34.38 -1.08 -2.87
CA LYS A 447 34.38 0.09 -2.00
C LYS A 447 34.20 -0.31 -0.55
N ILE A 448 34.88 0.38 0.35
CA ILE A 448 34.71 0.23 1.80
C ILE A 448 34.48 1.63 2.39
N THR A 449 33.47 1.80 3.22
CA THR A 449 33.18 3.09 3.85
C THR A 449 32.70 2.93 5.29
N ILE A 450 33.04 3.89 6.12
CA ILE A 450 32.59 4.02 7.51
C ILE A 450 31.66 5.21 7.71
N ILE A 451 31.08 5.73 6.61
CA ILE A 451 30.11 6.82 6.66
C ILE A 451 28.73 6.24 6.96
N PRO A 452 28.09 6.62 8.08
CA PRO A 452 26.79 6.08 8.46
C PRO A 452 25.68 6.41 7.47
N ARG A 453 24.77 5.44 7.23
CA ARG A 453 23.63 5.55 6.32
C ARG A 453 22.28 5.56 7.07
N THR A 454 21.23 6.04 6.41
CA THR A 454 19.89 6.12 7.00
C THR A 454 19.22 4.77 7.21
N SER A 455 19.68 3.70 6.54
CA SER A 455 19.26 2.31 6.79
C SER A 455 19.65 1.79 8.18
N GLY A 456 20.56 2.50 8.86
CA GLY A 456 21.09 2.08 10.17
C GLY A 456 22.50 1.50 10.11
N ALA A 457 23.03 1.24 8.91
CA ALA A 457 24.42 0.82 8.74
C ALA A 457 25.38 1.94 9.19
N LEU A 458 26.39 1.58 9.96
CA LEU A 458 27.46 2.49 10.41
C LEU A 458 28.62 2.54 9.42
N GLY A 459 28.76 1.52 8.60
CA GLY A 459 29.68 1.34 7.50
C GLY A 459 29.15 0.26 6.57
N TYR A 460 29.83 0.00 5.48
CA TYR A 460 29.61 -1.18 4.64
C TYR A 460 30.79 -1.45 3.71
N THR A 461 30.92 -2.71 3.35
CA THR A 461 31.88 -3.21 2.36
C THR A 461 31.10 -3.67 1.13
N LEU A 462 31.27 -2.96 0.01
CA LEU A 462 30.64 -3.31 -1.26
C LEU A 462 31.51 -4.31 -2.02
N GLN A 463 30.95 -5.49 -2.26
CA GLN A 463 31.53 -6.52 -3.11
C GLN A 463 30.67 -6.68 -4.36
N VAL A 464 31.29 -6.70 -5.54
CA VAL A 464 30.60 -6.77 -6.82
C VAL A 464 31.18 -7.90 -7.64
N GLU A 465 30.32 -8.82 -8.07
CA GLU A 465 30.72 -9.90 -8.96
C GLU A 465 30.97 -9.39 -10.38
N ASN A 466 31.97 -9.94 -11.07
CA ASN A 466 32.31 -9.52 -12.44
C ASN A 466 31.30 -10.00 -13.48
N SER A 467 30.50 -11.02 -13.15
CA SER A 467 29.47 -11.62 -14.01
C SER A 467 28.34 -12.18 -13.15
N ASP A 468 27.17 -12.37 -13.74
CA ASP A 468 26.07 -13.06 -13.07
C ASP A 468 26.48 -14.51 -12.79
N HIS A 469 26.40 -14.93 -11.53
CA HIS A 469 26.79 -16.25 -11.05
C HIS A 469 25.57 -17.00 -10.53
N TYR A 470 25.09 -17.96 -11.33
CA TYR A 470 23.84 -18.67 -11.06
C TYR A 470 24.01 -19.92 -10.17
N LEU A 471 25.19 -20.50 -10.12
CA LEU A 471 25.44 -21.73 -9.35
C LEU A 471 26.61 -21.51 -8.40
N MET A 472 26.34 -21.62 -7.09
CA MET A 472 27.36 -21.57 -6.06
C MET A 472 27.63 -22.97 -5.50
N ASN A 473 28.88 -23.34 -5.39
CA ASN A 473 29.26 -24.59 -4.74
C ASN A 473 29.32 -24.43 -3.21
N LYS A 474 29.43 -25.55 -2.49
CA LYS A 474 29.49 -25.57 -1.01
C LYS A 474 30.60 -24.67 -0.46
N GLN A 475 31.80 -24.71 -1.09
CA GLN A 475 32.96 -23.93 -0.64
C GLN A 475 32.72 -22.42 -0.79
N GLU A 476 32.07 -21.99 -1.86
CA GLU A 476 31.73 -20.57 -2.10
C GLU A 476 30.76 -20.04 -1.06
N LEU A 477 29.73 -20.84 -0.71
CA LEU A 477 28.78 -20.49 0.34
C LEU A 477 29.42 -20.47 1.72
N GLU A 478 30.31 -21.44 2.03
CA GLU A 478 31.11 -21.43 3.25
C GLU A 478 32.02 -20.20 3.33
N ASN A 479 32.68 -19.81 2.22
CA ASN A 479 33.48 -18.61 2.13
C ASN A 479 32.67 -17.34 2.39
N LYS A 480 31.44 -17.31 1.87
CA LYS A 480 30.52 -16.18 2.06
C LYS A 480 30.10 -16.04 3.53
N ILE A 481 29.86 -17.16 4.22
CA ILE A 481 29.61 -17.16 5.68
C ILE A 481 30.84 -16.65 6.43
N ALA A 482 32.04 -17.10 6.07
CA ALA A 482 33.28 -16.61 6.69
C ALA A 482 33.45 -15.09 6.49
N THR A 483 33.11 -14.57 5.30
CA THR A 483 33.12 -13.13 5.02
C THR A 483 32.14 -12.38 5.91
N TYR A 484 30.89 -12.85 6.06
CA TYR A 484 29.90 -12.24 6.98
C TYR A 484 30.39 -12.21 8.44
N THR A 485 31.13 -13.23 8.88
CA THR A 485 31.65 -13.26 10.25
C THR A 485 32.94 -12.43 10.43
N GLY A 486 33.55 -11.93 9.33
CA GLY A 486 34.81 -11.23 9.31
C GLY A 486 34.87 -9.95 10.16
N GLY A 487 33.81 -9.13 10.11
CA GLY A 487 33.71 -7.91 10.91
C GLY A 487 33.76 -8.20 12.41
N ARG A 488 32.93 -9.14 12.88
CA ARG A 488 32.93 -9.57 14.29
C ARG A 488 34.26 -10.20 14.69
N ALA A 489 34.86 -11.02 13.83
CA ALA A 489 36.19 -11.62 14.10
C ALA A 489 37.27 -10.56 14.25
N ALA A 490 37.21 -9.48 13.47
CA ALA A 490 38.14 -8.34 13.62
C ALA A 490 37.94 -7.60 14.96
N GLU A 491 36.68 -7.39 15.39
CA GLU A 491 36.42 -6.79 16.71
C GLU A 491 36.96 -7.66 17.84
N GLU A 492 36.73 -8.95 17.83
CA GLU A 492 37.23 -9.91 18.83
C GLU A 492 38.76 -9.91 18.88
N LEU A 493 39.43 -9.96 17.72
CA LEU A 493 40.88 -10.03 17.62
C LEU A 493 41.58 -8.75 18.10
N VAL A 494 40.98 -7.58 17.84
CA VAL A 494 41.62 -6.28 18.07
C VAL A 494 41.25 -5.70 19.41
N PHE A 495 39.98 -5.77 19.80
CA PHE A 495 39.44 -5.11 20.99
C PHE A 495 39.15 -6.09 22.14
N GLY A 496 39.16 -7.41 21.88
CA GLY A 496 38.76 -8.42 22.86
C GLY A 496 37.30 -8.31 23.30
N SER A 497 36.49 -7.61 22.52
CA SER A 497 35.06 -7.37 22.76
C SER A 497 34.27 -7.39 21.45
N VAL A 498 32.97 -7.54 21.55
CA VAL A 498 32.06 -7.56 20.40
C VAL A 498 30.99 -6.50 20.57
N THR A 499 30.55 -5.93 19.45
CA THR A 499 29.51 -4.91 19.45
C THR A 499 28.20 -5.40 18.83
N THR A 500 27.16 -4.59 18.92
CA THR A 500 25.88 -4.84 18.26
C THR A 500 25.91 -4.59 16.74
N GLY A 501 27.03 -4.05 16.20
CA GLY A 501 27.20 -3.73 14.79
C GLY A 501 27.06 -4.96 13.88
N ALA A 502 27.50 -6.13 14.34
CA ALA A 502 27.44 -7.38 13.59
C ALA A 502 26.05 -8.03 13.50
N ALA A 503 24.96 -7.40 13.97
CA ALA A 503 23.64 -8.03 14.05
C ALA A 503 23.13 -8.50 12.68
N ASN A 504 23.25 -7.68 11.66
CA ASN A 504 22.82 -8.03 10.29
C ASN A 504 23.70 -9.16 9.70
N ASP A 505 25.00 -9.12 9.93
CA ASP A 505 25.93 -10.13 9.42
C ASP A 505 25.65 -11.51 10.03
N ILE A 506 25.35 -11.54 11.33
CA ILE A 506 24.93 -12.76 12.03
C ILE A 506 23.64 -13.31 11.43
N GLU A 507 22.67 -12.45 11.12
CA GLU A 507 21.42 -12.84 10.48
C GLU A 507 21.67 -13.44 9.10
N GLN A 508 22.47 -12.78 8.25
CA GLN A 508 22.80 -13.26 6.90
C GLN A 508 23.60 -14.57 6.95
N ALA A 509 24.60 -14.67 7.82
CA ALA A 509 25.36 -15.89 8.01
C ALA A 509 24.47 -17.08 8.44
N THR A 510 23.56 -16.84 9.39
CA THR A 510 22.62 -17.84 9.89
C THR A 510 21.64 -18.28 8.81
N LYS A 511 21.07 -17.32 8.06
CA LYS A 511 20.14 -17.60 6.97
C LYS A 511 20.80 -18.43 5.88
N LEU A 512 22.01 -18.08 5.48
CA LEU A 512 22.76 -18.82 4.47
C LEU A 512 23.13 -20.23 4.94
N ALA A 513 23.66 -20.36 6.16
CA ALA A 513 23.99 -21.66 6.75
C ALA A 513 22.74 -22.58 6.85
N ARG A 514 21.60 -22.03 7.25
CA ARG A 514 20.33 -22.76 7.29
C ARG A 514 19.93 -23.24 5.90
N SER A 515 19.97 -22.36 4.88
CA SER A 515 19.62 -22.74 3.50
C SER A 515 20.55 -23.83 2.93
N MET A 516 21.84 -23.83 3.27
CA MET A 516 22.78 -24.87 2.88
C MET A 516 22.35 -26.25 3.42
N ILE A 517 21.84 -26.30 4.65
CA ILE A 517 21.44 -27.53 5.31
C ILE A 517 20.04 -27.97 4.87
N THR A 518 19.06 -27.06 4.89
CA THR A 518 17.64 -27.40 4.74
C THR A 518 17.16 -27.44 3.29
N ARG A 519 17.83 -26.71 2.39
CA ARG A 519 17.37 -26.50 1.01
C ARG A 519 18.31 -27.07 -0.05
N TYR A 520 19.62 -26.87 0.13
CA TYR A 520 20.59 -27.21 -0.91
C TYR A 520 21.18 -28.63 -0.76
N GLY A 521 20.84 -29.35 0.31
CA GLY A 521 21.37 -30.71 0.55
C GLY A 521 22.88 -30.74 0.75
N MET A 522 23.47 -29.67 1.33
CA MET A 522 24.91 -29.56 1.53
C MET A 522 25.39 -30.01 2.91
N SER A 523 24.51 -30.69 3.67
CA SER A 523 24.81 -31.34 4.94
C SER A 523 25.21 -32.80 4.70
N GLU A 524 26.21 -33.29 5.47
CA GLU A 524 26.60 -34.71 5.43
C GLU A 524 25.56 -35.59 6.13
N ASP A 525 24.85 -35.06 7.12
CA ASP A 525 23.86 -35.82 7.91
C ASP A 525 22.51 -35.97 7.23
N PHE A 526 22.12 -35.03 6.41
CA PHE A 526 20.79 -34.96 5.78
C PHE A 526 20.83 -35.22 4.27
N ASP A 527 22.01 -35.14 3.66
CA ASP A 527 22.25 -35.39 2.24
C ASP A 527 21.21 -34.66 1.34
N MET A 528 20.66 -35.33 0.33
CA MET A 528 19.72 -34.75 -0.65
C MET A 528 18.26 -34.74 -0.17
N VAL A 529 18.00 -34.30 1.07
CA VAL A 529 16.65 -34.19 1.62
C VAL A 529 16.28 -32.72 1.81
N ALA A 530 15.18 -32.29 1.18
CA ALA A 530 14.63 -30.94 1.40
C ALA A 530 13.85 -30.91 2.72
N MET A 531 14.28 -30.08 3.66
CA MET A 531 13.70 -29.94 4.99
C MET A 531 12.80 -28.70 5.12
N GLU A 532 12.74 -27.87 4.10
CA GLU A 532 11.90 -26.67 4.07
C GLU A 532 11.17 -26.50 2.75
N THR A 533 10.03 -25.82 2.80
CA THR A 533 9.30 -25.32 1.63
C THR A 533 9.38 -23.80 1.61
N VAL A 534 9.58 -23.26 0.41
CA VAL A 534 9.61 -21.82 0.19
C VAL A 534 8.22 -21.35 -0.21
N THR A 535 7.68 -20.42 0.53
CA THR A 535 6.48 -19.66 0.18
C THR A 535 6.89 -18.20 -0.10
N ASN A 536 6.08 -17.48 -0.88
CA ASN A 536 6.40 -16.10 -1.28
C ASN A 536 7.74 -15.97 -2.04
N GLN A 537 7.97 -16.83 -3.03
CA GLN A 537 9.24 -16.92 -3.77
C GLN A 537 9.77 -15.57 -4.26
N TYR A 538 8.89 -14.65 -4.67
CA TYR A 538 9.26 -13.33 -5.21
C TYR A 538 9.20 -12.19 -4.19
N LEU A 539 8.87 -12.46 -2.91
CA LEU A 539 8.73 -11.45 -1.86
C LEU A 539 9.63 -11.73 -0.64
N GLY A 540 10.81 -12.27 -0.89
CA GLY A 540 11.77 -12.53 0.18
C GLY A 540 11.82 -13.98 0.67
N GLY A 541 10.92 -14.85 0.14
CA GLY A 541 11.01 -16.28 0.35
C GLY A 541 10.78 -16.71 1.80
N ASP A 542 9.56 -16.50 2.32
CA ASP A 542 9.23 -17.10 3.62
C ASP A 542 9.41 -18.61 3.55
N THR A 543 10.13 -19.19 4.49
CA THR A 543 10.39 -20.61 4.55
C THR A 543 9.66 -21.23 5.73
N SER A 544 9.10 -22.41 5.51
CA SER A 544 8.55 -23.24 6.58
C SER A 544 9.22 -24.60 6.62
N LEU A 545 9.67 -25.01 7.81
CA LEU A 545 10.29 -26.31 7.99
C LEU A 545 9.23 -27.42 7.88
N VAL A 546 9.57 -28.47 7.12
CA VAL A 546 8.71 -29.65 6.87
C VAL A 546 9.41 -30.89 7.45
N CYS A 547 9.71 -30.84 8.73
CA CYS A 547 10.41 -31.92 9.41
C CYS A 547 9.96 -32.02 10.89
N SER A 548 10.30 -33.15 11.56
CA SER A 548 9.99 -33.36 12.97
C SER A 548 10.77 -32.39 13.88
N ALA A 549 10.28 -32.16 15.10
CA ALA A 549 10.95 -31.34 16.11
C ALA A 549 12.37 -31.81 16.43
N GLU A 550 12.60 -33.14 16.42
CA GLU A 550 13.92 -33.74 16.63
C GLU A 550 14.88 -33.36 15.47
N THR A 551 14.40 -33.44 14.23
CA THR A 551 15.19 -33.00 13.06
C THR A 551 15.49 -31.51 13.11
N GLN A 552 14.54 -30.68 13.56
CA GLN A 552 14.76 -29.24 13.73
C GLN A 552 15.89 -28.95 14.72
N SER A 553 15.94 -29.65 15.86
CA SER A 553 17.03 -29.51 16.82
C SER A 553 18.39 -29.85 16.21
N ARG A 554 18.46 -30.92 15.41
CA ARG A 554 19.69 -31.31 14.71
C ARG A 554 20.10 -30.29 13.64
N ILE A 555 19.13 -29.70 12.93
CA ILE A 555 19.40 -28.60 11.98
C ILE A 555 20.01 -27.41 12.72
N ASP A 556 19.43 -27.01 13.86
CA ASP A 556 19.93 -25.88 14.65
C ASP A 556 21.36 -26.14 15.17
N GLU A 557 21.68 -27.34 15.62
CA GLU A 557 23.03 -27.73 16.02
C GLU A 557 24.03 -27.62 14.87
N GLN A 558 23.66 -28.08 13.67
CA GLN A 558 24.51 -27.99 12.48
C GLN A 558 24.71 -26.56 12.00
N VAL A 559 23.66 -25.71 12.04
CA VAL A 559 23.77 -24.28 11.71
C VAL A 559 24.79 -23.62 12.64
N VAL A 560 24.69 -23.84 13.95
CA VAL A 560 25.63 -23.31 14.94
C VAL A 560 27.05 -23.80 14.67
N ALA A 561 27.23 -25.09 14.39
CA ALA A 561 28.53 -25.68 14.10
C ALA A 561 29.16 -25.10 12.82
N LEU A 562 28.37 -24.95 11.76
CA LEU A 562 28.81 -24.38 10.48
C LEU A 562 29.24 -22.93 10.63
N VAL A 563 28.39 -22.09 11.23
CA VAL A 563 28.71 -20.67 11.45
C VAL A 563 29.96 -20.52 12.32
N ARG A 564 30.09 -21.30 13.40
CA ARG A 564 31.26 -21.31 14.26
C ARG A 564 32.54 -21.68 13.49
N LYS A 565 32.50 -22.76 12.70
CA LYS A 565 33.62 -23.20 11.86
C LYS A 565 34.09 -22.08 10.91
N GLN A 566 33.15 -21.38 10.29
CA GLN A 566 33.49 -20.31 9.35
C GLN A 566 33.97 -19.05 10.07
N HIS A 567 33.48 -18.77 11.28
CA HIS A 567 33.99 -17.71 12.13
C HIS A 567 35.45 -17.98 12.60
N GLU A 568 35.73 -19.21 13.01
CA GLU A 568 37.11 -19.63 13.34
C GLU A 568 38.06 -19.49 12.16
N LYS A 569 37.59 -19.82 10.94
CA LYS A 569 38.33 -19.61 9.69
C LYS A 569 38.61 -18.12 9.47
N ALA A 570 37.60 -17.25 9.62
CA ALA A 570 37.76 -15.80 9.47
C ALA A 570 38.79 -15.25 10.49
N LEU A 571 38.71 -15.69 11.76
CA LEU A 571 39.64 -15.30 12.81
C LEU A 571 41.07 -15.74 12.48
N GLY A 572 41.26 -16.94 11.94
CA GLY A 572 42.55 -17.43 11.45
C GLY A 572 43.14 -16.55 10.35
N ILE A 573 42.34 -16.25 9.32
CA ILE A 573 42.77 -15.37 8.21
C ILE A 573 43.20 -13.99 8.73
N LEU A 574 42.41 -13.40 9.64
CA LEU A 574 42.73 -12.08 10.21
C LEU A 574 43.97 -12.11 11.12
N THR A 575 44.18 -13.19 11.87
CA THR A 575 45.33 -13.37 12.72
C THR A 575 46.63 -13.47 11.89
N ASP A 576 46.60 -14.25 10.80
CA ASP A 576 47.73 -14.43 9.89
C ASP A 576 48.07 -13.13 9.13
N ASN A 577 47.11 -12.24 8.97
CA ASN A 577 47.27 -10.96 8.25
C ASN A 577 47.10 -9.74 9.17
N ARG A 578 47.41 -9.88 10.45
CA ARG A 578 47.20 -8.82 11.48
C ARG A 578 47.82 -7.48 11.11
N ALA A 579 49.02 -7.46 10.60
CA ALA A 579 49.70 -6.23 10.21
C ALA A 579 48.94 -5.48 9.09
N LYS A 580 48.43 -6.21 8.11
CA LYS A 580 47.61 -5.63 7.02
C LYS A 580 46.23 -5.17 7.50
N LEU A 581 45.64 -5.88 8.44
CA LEU A 581 44.41 -5.46 9.09
C LEU A 581 44.60 -4.09 9.79
N ASP A 582 45.67 -3.94 10.56
CA ASP A 582 45.98 -2.69 11.28
C ASP A 582 46.28 -1.53 10.31
N GLU A 583 47.08 -1.78 9.25
CA GLU A 583 47.40 -0.80 8.20
C GLU A 583 46.16 -0.31 7.44
N LEU A 584 45.33 -1.23 6.95
CA LEU A 584 44.12 -0.90 6.21
C LEU A 584 43.07 -0.21 7.07
N ALA A 585 42.90 -0.65 8.32
CA ALA A 585 41.97 -0.02 9.24
C ALA A 585 42.38 1.41 9.62
N ALA A 586 43.68 1.67 9.81
CA ALA A 586 44.19 3.01 10.03
C ALA A 586 43.96 3.90 8.79
N TYR A 587 44.23 3.39 7.61
CA TYR A 587 44.00 4.12 6.35
C TYR A 587 42.51 4.44 6.15
N LEU A 588 41.59 3.47 6.37
CA LEU A 588 40.14 3.69 6.29
C LEU A 588 39.65 4.67 7.36
N TYR A 589 40.21 4.64 8.57
CA TYR A 589 39.86 5.58 9.64
C TYR A 589 40.15 7.03 9.23
N GLU A 590 41.29 7.28 8.54
CA GLU A 590 41.70 8.61 8.09
C GLU A 590 40.89 9.09 6.88
N HIS A 591 40.62 8.23 5.90
CA HIS A 591 40.01 8.59 4.62
C HIS A 591 38.49 8.41 4.60
N GLU A 592 37.91 7.71 5.59
CA GLU A 592 36.49 7.39 5.75
C GLU A 592 35.89 6.52 4.62
N THR A 593 36.49 6.55 3.43
CA THR A 593 36.09 5.74 2.28
C THR A 593 37.33 5.40 1.47
N ILE A 594 37.45 4.14 1.07
CA ILE A 594 38.52 3.66 0.18
C ILE A 594 37.95 2.84 -0.96
N THR A 595 38.56 2.96 -2.13
CA THR A 595 38.20 2.17 -3.32
C THR A 595 38.80 0.76 -3.22
N GLY A 596 38.22 -0.19 -4.00
CA GLY A 596 38.75 -1.54 -4.09
C GLY A 596 40.20 -1.57 -4.63
N GLU A 597 40.54 -0.65 -5.54
CA GLU A 597 41.91 -0.52 -6.08
C GLU A 597 42.90 -0.10 -5.01
N GLU A 598 42.61 0.94 -4.23
CA GLU A 598 43.43 1.40 -3.11
C GLU A 598 43.60 0.29 -2.06
N PHE A 599 42.49 -0.39 -1.71
CA PHE A 599 42.51 -1.53 -0.81
C PHE A 599 43.47 -2.62 -1.31
N MET A 600 43.37 -3.02 -2.59
CA MET A 600 44.23 -4.05 -3.16
C MET A 600 45.69 -3.62 -3.31
N GLN A 601 45.96 -2.34 -3.59
CA GLN A 601 47.31 -1.79 -3.60
C GLN A 601 47.98 -1.90 -2.22
N ILE A 602 47.30 -1.51 -1.15
CA ILE A 602 47.81 -1.60 0.22
C ILE A 602 47.96 -3.08 0.63
N LEU A 603 46.98 -3.93 0.31
CA LEU A 603 47.02 -5.35 0.65
C LEU A 603 48.19 -6.08 0.01
N ASN A 604 48.57 -5.73 -1.23
CA ASN A 604 49.64 -6.35 -2.00
C ASN A 604 50.98 -5.64 -1.88
N ALA A 605 51.03 -4.47 -1.26
CA ALA A 605 52.29 -3.82 -0.92
C ALA A 605 53.10 -4.71 0.05
N ALA A 606 54.40 -4.87 -0.24
CA ALA A 606 55.30 -5.79 0.49
C ALA A 606 55.57 -5.32 1.94
#